data_dbd3e522f91d4d13a09b21e7b713879f
#
_entry.id   dbd3e522f91d4d13a09b21e7b713879f
#
_cell.length_a   1.000
_cell.length_b   1.000
_cell.length_c   1.000
_cell.angle_alpha   90.00
_cell.angle_beta   90.00
_cell.angle_gamma   90.00
#
_symmetry.space_group_name_H-M   'P 1'
#
loop_
_entity.id
_entity.type
_entity.pdbx_description
1 polymer ?
#
loop_
_entity_poly.entity_id
_entity_poly.type
_entity_poly.pdbx_seq_one_letter_code
_entity_poly.pdbx_strand_id
1 'polypeptide(L)'
;MGAVFTPTDNLTFRVDYWRFEYEDVITVENAQGKLNDNPNGADIIRDSAGTLSGVNVAYLNAQEVTTDGIDVTADWMIPSNAGEFGLHLSATHFLSYEIPCTAANDRGCTGDSGVQDVAGYFNYDNFARSIPETKVNATADWRVGNHKIALLAFYTSEYETSRVVPDALLDRGYSQDIDSWMTLDLQYSYSFNLGNTEAIITLGGKNITDEDAPRLFDAANFSYDPKHHDPRGQIWYGRIKLAL
;
A
#
# COMPACT_ATOMS: atom_id res chain seq x y z
N MET A 1 -12.24 -13.81 12.25
CA MET A 1 -13.14 -13.74 13.44
C MET A 1 -13.32 -12.28 13.76
N GLY A 2 -14.58 -11.81 13.93
CA GLY A 2 -14.80 -10.37 14.10
C GLY A 2 -15.87 -10.04 15.12
N ALA A 3 -15.93 -8.78 15.50
CA ALA A 3 -16.94 -8.22 16.38
C ALA A 3 -17.48 -6.91 15.81
N VAL A 4 -18.79 -6.72 15.95
CA VAL A 4 -19.47 -5.46 15.63
C VAL A 4 -20.07 -4.91 16.90
N PHE A 5 -19.79 -3.64 17.17
CA PHE A 5 -20.29 -2.93 18.33
C PHE A 5 -21.02 -1.66 17.89
N THR A 6 -22.30 -1.54 18.25
CA THR A 6 -23.17 -0.41 17.91
C THR A 6 -23.70 0.24 19.20
N PRO A 7 -22.89 1.13 19.83
CA PRO A 7 -23.28 1.75 21.11
C PRO A 7 -24.49 2.68 21.00
N THR A 8 -24.73 3.19 19.80
CA THR A 8 -25.90 4.02 19.45
C THR A 8 -26.34 3.70 18.02
N ASP A 9 -27.56 4.10 17.63
CA ASP A 9 -28.09 3.84 16.27
C ASP A 9 -27.27 4.48 15.14
N ASN A 10 -26.44 5.45 15.46
CA ASN A 10 -25.66 6.24 14.51
C ASN A 10 -24.13 6.03 14.64
N LEU A 11 -23.67 5.09 15.46
CA LEU A 11 -22.26 4.77 15.64
C LEU A 11 -22.05 3.27 15.60
N THR A 12 -21.21 2.83 14.68
CA THR A 12 -20.84 1.41 14.50
C THR A 12 -19.32 1.27 14.48
N PHE A 13 -18.80 0.35 15.25
CA PHE A 13 -17.42 -0.13 15.19
C PHE A 13 -17.41 -1.58 14.74
N ARG A 14 -16.44 -1.93 13.91
CA ARG A 14 -16.19 -3.30 13.50
C ARG A 14 -14.70 -3.58 13.61
N VAL A 15 -14.35 -4.74 14.15
CA VAL A 15 -12.97 -5.24 14.22
C VAL A 15 -13.00 -6.69 13.75
N ASP A 16 -12.19 -7.00 12.76
CA ASP A 16 -12.06 -8.33 12.18
C ASP A 16 -10.59 -8.76 12.21
N TYR A 17 -10.31 -9.89 12.87
CA TYR A 17 -9.07 -10.63 12.67
C TYR A 17 -9.27 -11.61 11.52
N TRP A 18 -8.34 -11.62 10.58
CA TRP A 18 -8.32 -12.52 9.45
C TRP A 18 -6.97 -13.22 9.33
N ARG A 19 -7.00 -14.43 8.78
CA ARG A 19 -5.83 -15.23 8.43
C ARG A 19 -6.11 -15.97 7.13
N PHE A 20 -5.15 -15.95 6.22
CA PHE A 20 -5.17 -16.68 4.96
C PHE A 20 -3.94 -17.57 4.87
N GLU A 21 -4.15 -18.79 4.41
CA GLU A 21 -3.12 -19.76 4.09
C GLU A 21 -3.28 -20.11 2.61
N TYR A 22 -2.24 -19.89 1.83
CA TYR A 22 -2.21 -20.17 0.40
C TYR A 22 -1.24 -21.31 0.17
N GLU A 23 -1.75 -22.44 -0.30
CA GLU A 23 -0.96 -23.59 -0.70
C GLU A 23 -0.64 -23.50 -2.20
N ASP A 24 0.46 -24.13 -2.62
CA ASP A 24 0.82 -24.27 -4.03
C ASP A 24 0.95 -22.94 -4.80
N VAL A 25 1.47 -21.91 -4.16
CA VAL A 25 1.70 -20.60 -4.79
C VAL A 25 2.75 -20.71 -5.87
N ILE A 26 2.39 -20.39 -7.12
CA ILE A 26 3.35 -20.36 -8.22
C ILE A 26 4.14 -19.07 -8.19
N THR A 27 5.45 -19.19 -8.08
CA THR A 27 6.40 -18.06 -8.14
C THR A 27 7.53 -18.34 -9.11
N VAL A 28 8.45 -17.40 -9.26
CA VAL A 28 9.66 -17.53 -10.07
C VAL A 28 10.86 -17.62 -9.15
N GLU A 29 11.82 -18.48 -9.48
CA GLU A 29 13.10 -18.55 -8.76
C GLU A 29 13.76 -17.17 -8.67
N ASN A 30 14.42 -16.91 -7.54
CA ASN A 30 15.16 -15.68 -7.34
C ASN A 30 16.47 -15.70 -8.16
N ALA A 31 16.53 -14.88 -9.22
CA ALA A 31 17.69 -14.77 -10.10
C ALA A 31 18.96 -14.32 -9.36
N GLN A 32 18.82 -13.35 -8.41
CA GLN A 32 19.94 -12.88 -7.62
C GLN A 32 20.41 -13.95 -6.62
N GLY A 33 19.48 -14.68 -6.00
CA GLY A 33 19.77 -15.84 -5.15
C GLY A 33 20.60 -16.88 -5.90
N LYS A 34 20.17 -17.32 -7.08
CA LYS A 34 20.93 -18.25 -7.92
C LYS A 34 22.35 -17.78 -8.23
N LEU A 35 22.49 -16.48 -8.53
CA LEU A 35 23.80 -15.89 -8.79
C LEU A 35 24.68 -15.87 -7.54
N ASN A 36 24.12 -15.59 -6.37
CA ASN A 36 24.85 -15.57 -5.11
C ASN A 36 25.28 -16.99 -4.66
N ASP A 37 24.38 -17.97 -4.81
CA ASP A 37 24.63 -19.35 -4.41
C ASP A 37 25.67 -20.03 -5.29
N ASN A 38 25.56 -19.84 -6.59
CA ASN A 38 26.51 -20.43 -7.54
C ASN A 38 26.77 -19.50 -8.75
N PRO A 39 27.69 -18.52 -8.63
CA PRO A 39 27.96 -17.52 -9.66
C PRO A 39 28.49 -18.10 -10.98
N ASN A 40 28.91 -19.37 -11.01
CA ASN A 40 29.38 -20.09 -12.18
C ASN A 40 28.48 -21.29 -12.55
N GLY A 41 27.26 -21.34 -12.00
CA GLY A 41 26.28 -22.38 -12.28
C GLY A 41 25.84 -22.40 -13.76
N ALA A 42 25.24 -23.49 -14.17
CA ALA A 42 24.77 -23.70 -15.57
C ALA A 42 23.65 -22.69 -15.95
N ASP A 43 22.95 -22.17 -14.97
CA ASP A 43 21.88 -21.17 -15.16
C ASP A 43 22.40 -19.75 -15.32
N ILE A 44 23.69 -19.52 -15.04
CA ILE A 44 24.31 -18.19 -15.14
C ILE A 44 24.91 -18.01 -16.53
N ILE A 45 24.31 -17.11 -17.30
CA ILE A 45 24.74 -16.84 -18.67
C ILE A 45 25.72 -15.68 -18.66
N ARG A 46 26.92 -15.92 -19.22
CA ARG A 46 27.95 -14.89 -19.40
C ARG A 46 28.29 -14.73 -20.87
N ASP A 47 28.64 -13.53 -21.26
CA ASP A 47 29.14 -13.25 -22.60
C ASP A 47 30.61 -13.73 -22.77
N SER A 48 31.18 -13.55 -23.97
CA SER A 48 32.55 -13.93 -24.29
C SER A 48 33.62 -13.17 -23.48
N ALA A 49 33.27 -12.05 -22.85
CA ALA A 49 34.14 -11.27 -21.97
C ALA A 49 33.97 -11.67 -20.49
N GLY A 50 33.09 -12.65 -20.18
CA GLY A 50 32.79 -13.08 -18.83
C GLY A 50 31.78 -12.20 -18.08
N THR A 51 31.19 -11.21 -18.74
CA THR A 51 30.19 -10.31 -18.14
C THR A 51 28.86 -11.05 -18.01
N LEU A 52 28.17 -10.85 -16.88
CA LEU A 52 26.83 -11.41 -16.66
C LEU A 52 25.87 -10.88 -17.75
N SER A 53 25.28 -11.79 -18.50
CA SER A 53 24.34 -11.51 -19.59
C SER A 53 22.90 -11.89 -19.24
N GLY A 54 22.73 -12.89 -18.38
CA GLY A 54 21.42 -13.34 -17.96
C GLY A 54 21.47 -14.43 -16.90
N VAL A 55 20.34 -14.73 -16.30
CA VAL A 55 20.14 -15.87 -15.40
C VAL A 55 18.89 -16.62 -15.83
N ASN A 56 19.00 -17.90 -16.05
CA ASN A 56 17.84 -18.77 -16.31
C ASN A 56 17.10 -19.02 -15.01
N VAL A 57 15.82 -18.64 -14.98
CA VAL A 57 14.92 -18.90 -13.86
C VAL A 57 13.74 -19.72 -14.33
N ALA A 58 13.25 -20.60 -13.47
CA ALA A 58 12.06 -21.40 -13.68
C ALA A 58 10.91 -20.95 -12.78
N TYR A 59 9.71 -21.33 -13.16
CA TYR A 59 8.58 -21.28 -12.23
C TYR A 59 8.73 -22.42 -11.24
N LEU A 60 8.49 -22.11 -9.98
CA LEU A 60 8.46 -23.09 -8.90
C LEU A 60 7.14 -22.98 -8.15
N ASN A 61 6.75 -24.07 -7.54
CA ASN A 61 5.63 -24.12 -6.63
C ASN A 61 6.16 -23.78 -5.22
N ALA A 62 5.89 -22.57 -4.74
CA ALA A 62 6.21 -22.19 -3.38
C ALA A 62 5.32 -23.00 -2.40
N GLN A 63 5.88 -23.45 -1.29
CA GLN A 63 5.20 -24.37 -0.39
C GLN A 63 3.94 -23.76 0.20
N GLU A 64 4.07 -22.72 0.98
CA GLU A 64 2.95 -22.09 1.69
C GLU A 64 3.23 -20.59 1.89
N VAL A 65 2.20 -19.79 1.76
CA VAL A 65 2.21 -18.37 2.13
C VAL A 65 1.13 -18.15 3.17
N THR A 66 1.52 -17.70 4.34
CA THR A 66 0.58 -17.37 5.43
C THR A 66 0.57 -15.87 5.67
N THR A 67 -0.62 -15.29 5.79
CA THR A 67 -0.76 -13.89 6.16
C THR A 67 -1.92 -13.71 7.13
N ASP A 68 -1.73 -12.86 8.11
CA ASP A 68 -2.79 -12.51 9.05
C ASP A 68 -2.74 -11.02 9.39
N GLY A 69 -3.88 -10.53 9.89
CA GLY A 69 -4.02 -9.13 10.20
C GLY A 69 -5.33 -8.77 10.88
N ILE A 70 -5.48 -7.48 11.11
CA ILE A 70 -6.64 -6.89 11.74
C ILE A 70 -7.20 -5.79 10.84
N ASP A 71 -8.50 -5.86 10.56
CA ASP A 71 -9.26 -4.78 9.95
C ASP A 71 -10.10 -4.07 11.01
N VAL A 72 -10.09 -2.75 10.99
CA VAL A 72 -10.91 -1.89 11.84
C VAL A 72 -11.73 -0.95 10.97
N THR A 73 -13.04 -0.90 11.18
CA THR A 73 -13.88 0.14 10.59
C THR A 73 -14.70 0.85 11.66
N ALA A 74 -14.92 2.15 11.46
CA ALA A 74 -15.81 2.95 12.29
C ALA A 74 -16.67 3.86 11.40
N ASP A 75 -17.96 3.86 11.64
CA ASP A 75 -18.94 4.70 10.96
C ASP A 75 -19.72 5.50 12.00
N TRP A 76 -19.69 6.81 11.92
CA TRP A 76 -20.40 7.68 12.82
C TRP A 76 -21.15 8.77 12.06
N MET A 77 -22.47 8.79 12.22
CA MET A 77 -23.34 9.84 11.68
C MET A 77 -23.81 10.74 12.83
N ILE A 78 -23.50 12.02 12.76
CA ILE A 78 -23.80 13.00 13.81
C ILE A 78 -24.80 14.02 13.28
N PRO A 79 -26.10 13.84 13.54
CA PRO A 79 -27.11 14.83 13.17
C PRO A 79 -26.98 16.06 14.07
N SER A 80 -27.08 17.25 13.48
CA SER A 80 -27.07 18.51 14.23
C SER A 80 -27.94 19.56 13.57
N ASN A 81 -28.22 20.67 14.29
CA ASN A 81 -28.92 21.82 13.72
C ASN A 81 -28.10 22.53 12.61
N ALA A 82 -26.79 22.32 12.58
CA ALA A 82 -25.89 22.87 11.55
C ALA A 82 -25.73 21.94 10.33
N GLY A 83 -26.47 20.85 10.27
CA GLY A 83 -26.36 19.84 9.24
C GLY A 83 -25.93 18.48 9.82
N GLU A 84 -25.68 17.53 8.93
CA GLU A 84 -25.27 16.17 9.24
C GLU A 84 -23.75 16.03 9.03
N PHE A 85 -23.05 15.50 10.02
CA PHE A 85 -21.63 15.15 9.91
C PHE A 85 -21.51 13.63 9.80
N GLY A 86 -20.70 13.18 8.86
CA GLY A 86 -20.31 11.79 8.70
C GLY A 86 -18.82 11.62 9.00
N LEU A 87 -18.46 10.61 9.79
CA LEU A 87 -17.09 10.18 10.00
C LEU A 87 -17.00 8.71 9.63
N HIS A 88 -16.08 8.37 8.75
CA HIS A 88 -15.81 7.00 8.36
C HIS A 88 -14.31 6.73 8.46
N LEU A 89 -13.94 5.62 9.08
CA LEU A 89 -12.57 5.13 9.22
C LEU A 89 -12.51 3.69 8.72
N SER A 90 -11.49 3.38 7.95
CA SER A 90 -11.12 2.01 7.57
C SER A 90 -9.60 1.87 7.71
N ALA A 91 -9.16 0.90 8.51
CA ALA A 91 -7.77 0.61 8.74
C ALA A 91 -7.51 -0.88 8.59
N THR A 92 -6.39 -1.23 7.96
CA THR A 92 -5.86 -2.59 7.88
C THR A 92 -4.47 -2.59 8.48
N HIS A 93 -4.20 -3.56 9.36
CA HIS A 93 -2.87 -3.79 9.92
C HIS A 93 -2.49 -5.26 9.74
N PHE A 94 -1.40 -5.50 8.98
CA PHE A 94 -0.78 -6.82 8.86
C PHE A 94 -0.02 -7.14 10.15
N LEU A 95 -0.32 -8.29 10.75
CA LEU A 95 0.44 -8.83 11.89
C LEU A 95 1.61 -9.65 11.39
N SER A 96 1.42 -10.39 10.28
CA SER A 96 2.48 -11.09 9.58
C SER A 96 2.13 -11.30 8.10
N TYR A 97 3.15 -11.44 7.28
CA TYR A 97 3.07 -11.94 5.91
C TYR A 97 4.26 -12.86 5.66
N GLU A 98 4.07 -14.15 5.91
CA GLU A 98 5.13 -15.15 5.84
C GLU A 98 5.18 -15.80 4.48
N ILE A 99 6.37 -15.81 3.87
CA ILE A 99 6.64 -16.46 2.60
C ILE A 99 7.79 -17.45 2.75
N PRO A 100 7.87 -18.52 1.94
CA PRO A 100 9.00 -19.42 1.94
C PRO A 100 10.29 -18.71 1.57
N CYS A 101 11.38 -19.11 2.18
CA CYS A 101 12.71 -18.73 1.75
C CYS A 101 13.02 -19.35 0.39
N THR A 102 13.46 -18.55 -0.58
CA THR A 102 13.78 -18.98 -1.94
C THR A 102 15.27 -18.88 -2.27
N ALA A 103 16.07 -18.31 -1.37
CA ALA A 103 17.52 -18.22 -1.46
C ALA A 103 18.16 -18.13 -0.08
N ALA A 104 19.40 -18.60 0.03
CA ALA A 104 20.17 -18.62 1.28
C ALA A 104 20.41 -17.23 1.88
N ASN A 105 20.27 -16.17 1.08
CA ASN A 105 20.49 -14.78 1.49
C ASN A 105 19.17 -13.98 1.65
N ASP A 106 18.03 -14.64 1.56
CA ASP A 106 16.76 -14.01 1.90
C ASP A 106 16.79 -13.59 3.37
N ARG A 107 16.31 -12.39 3.67
CA ARG A 107 16.38 -11.84 5.02
C ARG A 107 15.64 -12.74 6.03
N GLY A 108 16.33 -13.11 7.09
CA GLY A 108 15.80 -14.02 8.11
C GLY A 108 15.86 -15.50 7.74
N CYS A 109 16.33 -15.84 6.54
CA CYS A 109 16.46 -17.20 6.07
C CYS A 109 17.81 -17.81 6.44
N THR A 110 17.81 -19.10 6.81
CA THR A 110 19.00 -19.90 7.01
C THR A 110 19.05 -20.99 5.94
N GLY A 111 19.67 -20.69 4.81
CA GLY A 111 19.66 -21.59 3.64
C GLY A 111 18.34 -21.52 2.86
N ASP A 112 18.08 -22.55 2.04
CA ASP A 112 16.89 -22.64 1.18
C ASP A 112 15.63 -23.15 1.92
N SER A 113 15.65 -23.19 3.21
CA SER A 113 14.55 -23.71 4.03
C SER A 113 14.12 -22.70 5.10
N GLY A 114 12.84 -22.72 5.43
CA GLY A 114 12.22 -21.83 6.40
C GLY A 114 11.27 -20.84 5.77
N VAL A 115 10.79 -19.94 6.59
CA VAL A 115 9.90 -18.85 6.21
C VAL A 115 10.50 -17.52 6.63
N GLN A 116 10.18 -16.47 5.89
CA GLN A 116 10.51 -15.08 6.22
C GLN A 116 9.24 -14.26 6.34
N ASP A 117 9.16 -13.42 7.36
CA ASP A 117 8.13 -12.40 7.44
C ASP A 117 8.54 -11.19 6.60
N VAL A 118 7.68 -10.81 5.67
CA VAL A 118 7.90 -9.72 4.71
C VAL A 118 6.96 -8.52 4.94
N ALA A 119 6.16 -8.55 6.02
CA ALA A 119 5.40 -7.38 6.46
C ALA A 119 6.36 -6.27 6.94
N GLY A 120 5.99 -5.02 6.73
CA GLY A 120 6.83 -3.87 7.05
C GLY A 120 8.01 -3.66 6.10
N TYR A 121 8.01 -4.30 4.91
CA TYR A 121 9.14 -4.19 3.98
C TYR A 121 8.73 -3.92 2.53
N PHE A 122 9.60 -3.16 1.84
CA PHE A 122 9.70 -3.19 0.40
C PHE A 122 10.67 -4.33 0.02
N ASN A 123 10.10 -5.44 -0.39
CA ASN A 123 10.81 -6.69 -0.66
C ASN A 123 11.30 -6.68 -2.12
N TYR A 124 12.54 -6.28 -2.31
CA TYR A 124 13.10 -6.09 -3.65
C TYR A 124 13.21 -7.39 -4.44
N ASP A 125 13.66 -8.45 -3.78
CA ASP A 125 14.09 -9.70 -4.44
C ASP A 125 13.05 -10.83 -4.37
N ASN A 126 11.87 -10.61 -3.78
CA ASN A 126 10.83 -11.62 -3.69
C ASN A 126 9.47 -11.17 -4.28
N PHE A 127 8.54 -12.11 -4.42
CA PHE A 127 7.25 -11.88 -5.07
C PHE A 127 6.27 -11.04 -4.25
N ALA A 128 6.42 -10.96 -2.93
CA ALA A 128 5.56 -10.17 -2.06
C ALA A 128 5.65 -8.67 -2.37
N ARG A 129 6.84 -8.23 -2.80
CA ARG A 129 7.10 -6.84 -3.15
C ARG A 129 6.95 -5.91 -1.96
N SER A 130 5.90 -5.11 -1.90
CA SER A 130 5.75 -4.06 -0.91
C SER A 130 4.54 -4.31 -0.02
N ILE A 131 4.78 -4.46 1.29
CA ILE A 131 3.78 -4.78 2.31
C ILE A 131 3.97 -3.81 3.51
N PRO A 132 3.60 -2.52 3.41
CA PRO A 132 3.51 -1.67 4.60
C PRO A 132 2.54 -2.27 5.61
N GLU A 133 2.90 -2.29 6.89
CA GLU A 133 2.08 -2.96 7.91
C GLU A 133 0.71 -2.30 8.09
N THR A 134 0.64 -0.97 8.05
CA THR A 134 -0.61 -0.26 8.34
C THR A 134 -1.03 0.65 7.21
N LYS A 135 -2.30 0.55 6.84
CA LYS A 135 -2.97 1.50 5.97
C LYS A 135 -4.26 2.00 6.60
N VAL A 136 -4.49 3.31 6.51
CA VAL A 136 -5.69 3.94 7.03
C VAL A 136 -6.30 4.85 5.97
N ASN A 137 -7.61 4.73 5.81
CA ASN A 137 -8.44 5.66 5.06
C ASN A 137 -9.46 6.27 6.01
N ALA A 138 -9.54 7.59 6.08
CA ALA A 138 -10.53 8.28 6.88
C ALA A 138 -11.28 9.29 6.02
N THR A 139 -12.58 9.43 6.25
CA THR A 139 -13.41 10.45 5.61
C THR A 139 -14.19 11.20 6.68
N ALA A 140 -14.15 12.53 6.62
CA ALA A 140 -15.04 13.39 7.35
C ALA A 140 -15.90 14.17 6.35
N ASP A 141 -17.22 14.04 6.41
CA ASP A 141 -18.10 14.81 5.55
C ASP A 141 -19.13 15.60 6.36
N TRP A 142 -19.53 16.73 5.80
CA TRP A 142 -20.58 17.60 6.32
C TRP A 142 -21.59 17.90 5.20
N ARG A 143 -22.87 17.74 5.53
CA ARG A 143 -23.98 17.99 4.62
C ARG A 143 -24.96 18.96 5.25
N VAL A 144 -25.31 20.01 4.50
CA VAL A 144 -26.35 20.96 4.90
C VAL A 144 -27.08 21.47 3.66
N GLY A 145 -28.38 21.24 3.60
CA GLY A 145 -29.18 21.56 2.40
C GLY A 145 -28.59 20.92 1.15
N ASN A 146 -28.23 21.73 0.17
CA ASN A 146 -27.68 21.29 -1.10
C ASN A 146 -26.13 21.22 -1.10
N HIS A 147 -25.48 21.51 0.00
CA HIS A 147 -24.02 21.57 0.13
C HIS A 147 -23.48 20.29 0.75
N LYS A 148 -22.35 19.79 0.22
CA LYS A 148 -21.55 18.73 0.84
C LYS A 148 -20.08 19.12 0.77
N ILE A 149 -19.39 19.05 1.91
CA ILE A 149 -17.93 19.12 2.01
C ILE A 149 -17.44 17.76 2.49
N ALA A 150 -16.37 17.25 1.90
CA ALA A 150 -15.71 16.02 2.34
C ALA A 150 -14.20 16.22 2.39
N LEU A 151 -13.59 15.81 3.48
CA LEU A 151 -12.16 15.68 3.68
C LEU A 151 -11.82 14.19 3.75
N LEU A 152 -10.88 13.75 2.93
CA LEU A 152 -10.41 12.36 2.92
C LEU A 152 -8.93 12.36 3.29
N ALA A 153 -8.55 11.47 4.18
CA ALA A 153 -7.16 11.25 4.57
C ALA A 153 -6.75 9.82 4.19
N PHE A 154 -5.58 9.68 3.59
CA PHE A 154 -4.97 8.41 3.23
C PHE A 154 -3.62 8.33 3.92
N TYR A 155 -3.39 7.26 4.67
CA TYR A 155 -2.16 7.03 5.40
C TYR A 155 -1.58 5.66 5.09
N THR A 156 -0.28 5.60 4.88
CA THR A 156 0.54 4.39 4.80
C THR A 156 1.64 4.52 5.85
N SER A 157 1.83 3.50 6.68
CA SER A 157 2.89 3.50 7.70
C SER A 157 4.27 3.50 7.05
N GLU A 158 5.27 3.90 7.81
CA GLU A 158 6.67 3.67 7.48
C GLU A 158 6.95 2.18 7.31
N TYR A 159 7.95 1.85 6.50
CA TYR A 159 8.45 0.50 6.27
C TYR A 159 9.89 0.58 5.76
N GLU A 160 10.58 -0.54 5.68
CA GLU A 160 12.00 -0.57 5.29
C GLU A 160 12.20 -1.19 3.91
N THR A 161 13.26 -0.81 3.19
CA THR A 161 13.70 -1.60 2.05
C THR A 161 14.47 -2.83 2.51
N SER A 162 14.17 -4.00 1.95
CA SER A 162 14.91 -5.23 2.24
C SER A 162 16.35 -5.19 1.69
N ARG A 163 16.63 -4.27 0.77
CA ARG A 163 17.95 -4.08 0.15
C ARG A 163 18.79 -3.14 1.00
N VAL A 164 20.04 -3.55 1.28
CA VAL A 164 21.00 -2.68 1.97
C VAL A 164 21.32 -1.45 1.12
N VAL A 165 21.09 -0.28 1.67
CA VAL A 165 21.44 0.99 1.03
C VAL A 165 22.93 1.25 1.22
N PRO A 166 23.73 1.39 0.13
CA PRO A 166 25.16 1.70 0.23
C PRO A 166 25.43 3.05 0.91
N ASP A 167 26.49 3.14 1.73
CA ASP A 167 26.89 4.36 2.44
C ASP A 167 26.95 5.61 1.54
N ALA A 168 27.48 5.45 0.33
CA ALA A 168 27.55 6.54 -0.65
C ALA A 168 26.19 7.10 -1.09
N LEU A 169 25.10 6.38 -0.84
CA LEU A 169 23.73 6.81 -1.13
C LEU A 169 23.04 7.35 0.13
N LEU A 170 23.42 6.90 1.31
CA LEU A 170 22.99 7.52 2.57
C LEU A 170 23.40 9.00 2.59
N ASP A 171 24.62 9.32 2.15
CA ASP A 171 25.12 10.71 1.99
C ASP A 171 24.32 11.56 0.98
N ARG A 172 23.52 10.91 0.12
CA ARG A 172 22.64 11.56 -0.86
C ARG A 172 21.20 11.66 -0.43
N GLY A 173 20.89 11.30 0.83
CA GLY A 173 19.56 11.36 1.43
C GLY A 173 18.65 10.17 1.09
N TYR A 174 19.23 9.03 0.66
CA TYR A 174 18.51 7.76 0.69
C TYR A 174 18.61 7.17 2.10
N SER A 175 17.60 6.43 2.52
CA SER A 175 17.53 5.75 3.80
C SER A 175 17.21 4.28 3.60
N GLN A 176 17.46 3.47 4.63
CA GLN A 176 16.91 2.13 4.75
C GLN A 176 15.40 2.21 4.98
N ASP A 177 14.97 3.26 5.71
CA ASP A 177 13.58 3.52 6.02
C ASP A 177 12.90 4.25 4.87
N ILE A 178 11.67 3.89 4.59
CA ILE A 178 10.73 4.56 3.71
C ILE A 178 9.70 5.22 4.62
N ASP A 179 9.73 6.54 4.68
CA ASP A 179 8.92 7.31 5.61
C ASP A 179 7.41 7.02 5.45
N SER A 180 6.67 7.18 6.53
CA SER A 180 5.21 7.18 6.45
C SER A 180 4.71 8.29 5.54
N TRP A 181 3.59 8.03 4.87
CA TRP A 181 3.02 8.97 3.92
C TRP A 181 1.54 9.22 4.19
N MET A 182 1.15 10.50 4.25
CA MET A 182 -0.23 10.90 4.46
C MET A 182 -0.63 12.01 3.51
N THR A 183 -1.68 11.77 2.71
CA THR A 183 -2.28 12.79 1.85
C THR A 183 -3.68 13.15 2.30
N LEU A 184 -4.06 14.40 2.04
CA LEU A 184 -5.40 14.92 2.29
C LEU A 184 -6.05 15.36 0.97
N ASP A 185 -7.27 14.87 0.73
CA ASP A 185 -8.11 15.32 -0.36
C ASP A 185 -9.29 16.13 0.18
N LEU A 186 -9.63 17.24 -0.46
CA LEU A 186 -10.77 18.07 -0.12
C LEU A 186 -11.73 18.13 -1.31
N GLN A 187 -13.02 17.95 -1.04
CA GLN A 187 -14.06 18.03 -2.05
C GLN A 187 -15.23 18.87 -1.54
N TYR A 188 -15.69 19.80 -2.37
CA TYR A 188 -16.96 20.50 -2.20
C TYR A 188 -17.90 20.16 -3.32
N SER A 189 -19.17 19.83 -3.00
CA SER A 189 -20.22 19.54 -3.96
C SER A 189 -21.47 20.38 -3.67
N TYR A 190 -22.11 20.86 -4.74
CA TYR A 190 -23.38 21.56 -4.66
C TYR A 190 -24.38 20.90 -5.62
N SER A 191 -25.53 20.49 -5.08
CA SER A 191 -26.64 19.93 -5.87
C SER A 191 -27.73 20.97 -6.14
N PHE A 192 -28.29 20.98 -7.35
CA PHE A 192 -29.38 21.87 -7.76
C PHE A 192 -30.20 21.21 -8.84
N ASN A 193 -31.44 21.71 -9.04
CA ASN A 193 -32.30 21.24 -10.08
C ASN A 193 -32.17 22.10 -11.34
N LEU A 194 -31.90 21.47 -12.47
CA LEU A 194 -31.94 22.07 -13.81
C LEU A 194 -33.19 21.58 -14.53
N GLY A 195 -34.30 22.27 -14.32
CA GLY A 195 -35.64 21.78 -14.74
C GLY A 195 -35.98 20.49 -13.96
N ASN A 196 -36.22 19.40 -14.70
CA ASN A 196 -36.54 18.08 -14.10
C ASN A 196 -35.31 17.20 -13.84
N THR A 197 -34.11 17.71 -14.10
CA THR A 197 -32.85 16.97 -13.96
C THR A 197 -32.08 17.46 -12.74
N GLU A 198 -31.66 16.56 -11.88
CA GLU A 198 -30.75 16.91 -10.79
C GLU A 198 -29.33 17.09 -11.37
N ALA A 199 -28.69 18.19 -10.99
CA ALA A 199 -27.31 18.50 -11.35
C ALA A 199 -26.46 18.64 -10.10
N ILE A 200 -25.24 18.11 -10.15
CA ILE A 200 -24.25 18.23 -9.08
C ILE A 200 -22.97 18.80 -9.67
N ILE A 201 -22.53 19.93 -9.15
CA ILE A 201 -21.18 20.47 -9.43
C ILE A 201 -20.29 20.11 -8.27
N THR A 202 -19.10 19.57 -8.59
CA THR A 202 -18.07 19.23 -7.61
C THR A 202 -16.77 19.94 -7.98
N LEU A 203 -16.14 20.57 -7.00
CA LEU A 203 -14.78 21.08 -7.05
C LEU A 203 -13.96 20.31 -6.02
N GLY A 204 -12.75 19.88 -6.36
CA GLY A 204 -11.92 19.11 -5.45
C GLY A 204 -10.43 19.31 -5.69
N GLY A 205 -9.66 19.06 -4.65
CA GLY A 205 -8.21 18.97 -4.67
C GLY A 205 -7.80 17.63 -4.09
N LYS A 206 -6.90 16.94 -4.76
CA LYS A 206 -6.19 15.77 -4.25
C LYS A 206 -4.86 16.20 -3.71
N ASN A 207 -4.43 15.54 -2.63
CA ASN A 207 -3.17 15.87 -1.97
C ASN A 207 -3.02 17.38 -1.77
N ILE A 208 -3.99 18.00 -1.07
CA ILE A 208 -4.03 19.47 -0.89
C ILE A 208 -2.86 20.00 -0.06
N THR A 209 -2.16 19.13 0.65
CA THR A 209 -0.93 19.42 1.41
C THR A 209 0.32 19.39 0.54
N ASP A 210 0.21 18.92 -0.71
CA ASP A 210 1.32 18.75 -1.67
C ASP A 210 2.45 17.88 -1.11
N GLU A 211 2.06 16.79 -0.45
CA GLU A 211 3.01 15.85 0.15
C GLU A 211 3.72 15.03 -0.91
N ASP A 212 5.04 15.06 -0.90
CA ASP A 212 5.87 14.30 -1.83
C ASP A 212 5.89 12.80 -1.49
N ALA A 213 5.99 11.94 -2.52
CA ALA A 213 6.18 10.52 -2.32
C ALA A 213 7.52 10.23 -1.63
N PRO A 214 7.57 9.40 -0.58
CA PRO A 214 8.82 9.03 0.09
C PRO A 214 9.84 8.42 -0.87
N ARG A 215 11.10 8.73 -0.63
CA ARG A 215 12.19 8.20 -1.45
C ARG A 215 12.46 6.74 -1.12
N LEU A 216 12.62 5.95 -2.18
CA LEU A 216 13.00 4.55 -2.11
C LEU A 216 14.31 4.34 -2.88
N PHE A 217 15.24 3.58 -2.30
CA PHE A 217 16.43 3.11 -3.02
C PHE A 217 16.04 2.00 -4.02
N ASP A 218 15.45 2.40 -5.12
CA ASP A 218 15.13 1.52 -6.25
C ASP A 218 15.05 2.33 -7.54
N ALA A 219 16.16 2.34 -8.30
CA ALA A 219 16.24 3.05 -9.58
C ALA A 219 15.30 2.45 -10.65
N ALA A 220 14.94 1.18 -10.54
CA ALA A 220 14.04 0.51 -11.48
C ALA A 220 12.59 0.99 -11.35
N ASN A 221 12.21 1.49 -10.17
CA ASN A 221 10.87 1.99 -9.88
C ASN A 221 10.83 3.51 -9.64
N PHE A 222 11.67 4.26 -10.32
CA PHE A 222 11.67 5.73 -10.27
C PHE A 222 12.02 6.33 -8.89
N SER A 223 12.66 5.56 -8.00
CA SER A 223 13.05 5.97 -6.64
C SER A 223 11.89 6.30 -5.70
N TYR A 224 10.72 5.73 -5.92
CA TYR A 224 9.57 5.70 -5.00
C TYR A 224 8.80 4.37 -5.19
N ASP A 225 7.91 4.04 -4.26
CA ASP A 225 7.07 2.85 -4.37
C ASP A 225 5.73 3.16 -5.09
N PRO A 226 5.57 2.79 -6.37
CA PRO A 226 4.39 3.13 -7.15
C PRO A 226 3.13 2.35 -6.76
N LYS A 227 3.23 1.35 -5.87
CA LYS A 227 2.07 0.61 -5.36
C LYS A 227 1.33 1.39 -4.27
N HIS A 228 2.05 2.23 -3.54
CA HIS A 228 1.53 2.88 -2.34
C HIS A 228 1.56 4.40 -2.39
N HIS A 229 2.41 4.99 -3.23
CA HIS A 229 2.63 6.43 -3.28
C HIS A 229 2.32 7.00 -4.66
N ASP A 230 1.70 8.18 -4.68
CA ASP A 230 1.39 8.93 -5.91
C ASP A 230 2.35 10.12 -6.03
N PRO A 231 3.27 10.14 -7.01
CA PRO A 231 4.27 11.20 -7.15
C PRO A 231 3.75 12.48 -7.81
N ARG A 232 2.46 12.55 -8.16
CA ARG A 232 1.90 13.67 -8.93
C ARG A 232 1.73 14.96 -8.12
N GLY A 233 1.90 14.91 -6.79
CA GLY A 233 1.66 16.06 -5.93
C GLY A 233 0.19 16.52 -5.93
N GLN A 234 -0.02 17.81 -5.73
CA GLN A 234 -1.35 18.40 -5.64
C GLN A 234 -2.06 18.46 -7.01
N ILE A 235 -3.32 18.02 -7.06
CA ILE A 235 -4.15 18.03 -8.29
C ILE A 235 -5.51 18.64 -7.99
N TRP A 236 -5.91 19.65 -8.76
CA TRP A 236 -7.25 20.25 -8.70
C TRP A 236 -8.14 19.77 -9.84
N TYR A 237 -9.43 19.58 -9.57
CA TYR A 237 -10.39 19.13 -10.57
C TYR A 237 -11.77 19.73 -10.37
N GLY A 238 -12.54 19.77 -11.47
CA GLY A 238 -13.96 20.06 -11.48
C GLY A 238 -14.75 18.95 -12.17
N ARG A 239 -15.94 18.63 -11.66
CA ARG A 239 -16.83 17.62 -12.22
C ARG A 239 -18.27 18.14 -12.22
N ILE A 240 -19.01 17.86 -13.29
CA ILE A 240 -20.46 18.06 -13.38
C ILE A 240 -21.11 16.68 -13.57
N LYS A 241 -22.11 16.36 -12.76
CA LYS A 241 -22.94 15.15 -12.89
C LYS A 241 -24.38 15.59 -13.15
N LEU A 242 -25.03 15.01 -14.16
CA LEU A 242 -26.45 15.17 -14.46
C LEU A 242 -27.10 13.79 -14.22
N ALA A 243 -28.18 13.78 -13.44
CA ALA A 243 -29.03 12.59 -13.28
C ALA A 243 -30.19 12.71 -14.31
N LEU A 244 -30.07 11.97 -15.40
CA LEU A 244 -31.07 11.91 -16.49
C LEU A 244 -32.17 10.90 -16.16
#